data_93ef81bc005ee955fb14eb27ff3fe3c1
#
_entry.id   93ef81bc005ee955fb14eb27ff3fe3c1
#
_cell.length_a   1.000
_cell.length_b   1.000
_cell.length_c   1.000
_cell.angle_alpha   90.00
_cell.angle_beta   90.00
_cell.angle_gamma   90.00
#
_symmetry.space_group_name_H-M   'P 1'
#
loop_
_entity.id
_entity.type
_entity.pdbx_description
1 polymer ?
#
loop_
_entity_poly.entity_id
_entity_poly.type
_entity_poly.pdbx_seq_one_letter_code
_entity_poly.pdbx_strand_id
1 'polypeptide(L)' 'MKILILGPGCPRCHETEKVVIDAAAEAGVAAAIEKVTDVMKIAEFGVFGTPAVVVDGKVKSVGKIPSKNEVKSWLKEEA' A
#
# COMPACT_ATOMS: atom_id res chain seq x y z
N MET A 1 7.01 10.73 2.52
CA MET A 1 6.86 9.25 2.42
C MET A 1 5.96 8.92 1.25
N LYS A 2 6.33 7.96 0.45
CA LYS A 2 5.56 7.56 -0.72
C LYS A 2 5.03 6.14 -0.54
N ILE A 3 3.71 5.99 -0.70
CA ILE A 3 3.04 4.70 -0.56
C ILE A 3 2.39 4.34 -1.89
N LEU A 4 2.66 3.15 -2.39
CA LEU A 4 2.06 2.66 -3.62
C LEU A 4 1.10 1.52 -3.31
N ILE A 5 -0.09 1.60 -3.88
CA ILE A 5 -1.08 0.54 -3.80
C ILE A 5 -1.09 -0.15 -5.16
N LEU A 6 -0.58 -1.37 -5.18
CA LEU A 6 -0.44 -2.14 -6.42
C LEU A 6 -1.66 -3.01 -6.64
N GLY A 7 -2.37 -2.81 -7.74
CA GLY A 7 -3.51 -3.64 -8.06
C GLY A 7 -4.29 -3.10 -9.26
N PRO A 8 -4.97 -3.98 -10.00
CA PRO A 8 -5.68 -3.59 -11.23
C PRO A 8 -7.03 -2.91 -11.01
N GLY A 9 -7.33 -2.46 -9.77
CA GLY A 9 -8.57 -1.75 -9.48
C GLY A 9 -9.72 -2.61 -8.98
N CYS A 10 -9.43 -3.79 -8.44
CA CYS A 10 -10.46 -4.66 -7.88
C CYS A 10 -10.99 -4.09 -6.54
N PRO A 11 -12.15 -4.59 -6.05
CA PRO A 11 -12.72 -4.10 -4.78
C PRO A 11 -11.75 -4.20 -3.60
N ARG A 12 -10.94 -5.26 -3.53
CA ARG A 12 -9.94 -5.43 -2.48
C ARG A 12 -8.84 -4.37 -2.55
N CYS A 13 -8.52 -3.93 -3.75
CA CYS A 13 -7.53 -2.86 -3.95
C CYS A 13 -8.07 -1.54 -3.41
N HIS A 14 -9.35 -1.26 -3.62
CA HIS A 14 -10.00 -0.07 -3.06
C HIS A 14 -10.03 -0.10 -1.53
N GLU A 15 -10.30 -1.26 -0.94
CA GLU A 15 -10.29 -1.41 0.52
C GLU A 15 -8.89 -1.19 1.08
N THR A 16 -7.88 -1.72 0.42
CA THR A 16 -6.48 -1.52 0.82
C THR A 16 -6.12 -0.04 0.80
N GLU A 17 -6.49 0.65 -0.27
CA GLU A 17 -6.26 2.09 -0.37
C GLU A 17 -6.91 2.84 0.79
N LYS A 18 -8.15 2.50 1.10
CA LYS A 18 -8.90 3.14 2.18
C LYS A 18 -8.23 2.91 3.54
N VAL A 19 -7.79 1.69 3.80
CA VAL A 19 -7.08 1.35 5.04
C VAL A 19 -5.79 2.17 5.15
N VAL A 20 -5.04 2.27 4.06
CA VAL A 20 -3.77 3.01 4.05
C VAL A 20 -4.01 4.51 4.28
N ILE A 21 -5.01 5.08 3.62
CA ILE A 21 -5.37 6.50 3.81
C ILE A 21 -5.75 6.77 5.27
N ASP A 22 -6.62 5.92 5.84
CA ASP A 22 -7.07 6.07 7.22
C ASP A 22 -5.90 5.93 8.20
N ALA A 23 -5.03 4.96 7.98
CA ALA A 23 -3.87 4.73 8.85
C ALA A 23 -2.91 5.91 8.82
N ALA A 24 -2.64 6.46 7.64
CA ALA A 24 -1.76 7.63 7.49
C ALA A 24 -2.34 8.84 8.21
N ALA A 25 -3.65 9.06 8.06
CA ALA A 25 -4.33 10.16 8.73
C ALA A 25 -4.26 10.03 10.26
N GLU A 26 -4.50 8.82 10.78
CA GLU A 26 -4.46 8.58 12.23
C GLU A 26 -3.05 8.67 12.79
N ALA A 27 -2.06 8.26 12.03
CA ALA A 27 -0.66 8.34 12.44
C ALA A 27 -0.08 9.74 12.31
N GLY A 28 -0.80 10.66 11.67
CA GLY A 28 -0.33 12.02 11.44
C GLY A 28 0.82 12.09 10.44
N VAL A 29 0.92 11.12 9.55
CA VAL A 29 2.00 11.04 8.57
C VAL A 29 1.55 11.65 7.25
N ALA A 30 2.32 12.61 6.74
CA ALA A 30 2.09 13.17 5.41
C ALA A 30 2.65 12.21 4.37
N ALA A 31 1.77 11.41 3.77
CA ALA A 31 2.17 10.41 2.79
C ALA A 31 1.55 10.71 1.43
N ALA A 32 2.34 10.56 0.38
CA ALA A 32 1.84 10.60 -0.99
C ALA A 32 1.40 9.19 -1.36
N ILE A 33 0.10 8.98 -1.53
CA ILE A 33 -0.48 7.67 -1.83
C ILE A 33 -0.85 7.62 -3.30
N GLU A 34 -0.26 6.68 -4.04
CA GLU A 34 -0.54 6.47 -5.45
C GLU A 34 -1.05 5.06 -5.69
N LYS A 35 -1.96 4.93 -6.66
CA LYS A 35 -2.39 3.62 -7.14
C LYS A 35 -1.59 3.26 -8.39
N VAL A 36 -1.09 2.03 -8.43
CA VAL A 36 -0.41 1.48 -9.61
C VAL A 36 -1.28 0.36 -10.15
N THR A 37 -1.91 0.61 -11.30
CA THR A 37 -2.84 -0.33 -11.91
C THR A 37 -2.24 -1.08 -13.09
N ASP A 38 -1.07 -0.66 -13.56
CA ASP A 38 -0.38 -1.28 -14.68
C ASP A 38 0.25 -2.59 -14.24
N VAL A 39 -0.21 -3.70 -14.79
CA VAL A 39 0.25 -5.04 -14.45
C VAL A 39 1.76 -5.19 -14.65
N MET A 40 2.31 -4.57 -15.69
CA MET A 40 3.74 -4.65 -15.98
C MET A 40 4.57 -3.98 -14.88
N LYS A 41 4.10 -2.81 -14.40
CA LYS A 41 4.77 -2.10 -13.31
C LYS A 41 4.66 -2.87 -12.01
N ILE A 42 3.51 -3.48 -11.74
CA ILE A 42 3.33 -4.33 -10.57
C ILE A 42 4.34 -5.48 -10.59
N ALA A 43 4.51 -6.11 -11.75
CA ALA A 43 5.48 -7.19 -11.90
C ALA A 43 6.92 -6.73 -11.67
N GLU A 44 7.25 -5.49 -12.01
CA GLU A 44 8.59 -4.93 -11.79
C GLU A 44 8.96 -4.87 -10.31
N PHE A 45 7.97 -4.76 -9.42
CA PHE A 45 8.21 -4.83 -7.98
C PHE A 45 8.41 -6.25 -7.46
N GLY A 46 8.32 -7.25 -8.34
CA GLY A 46 8.41 -8.65 -7.95
C GLY A 46 7.15 -9.16 -7.27
N VAL A 47 6.02 -8.48 -7.47
CA VAL A 47 4.75 -8.81 -6.83
C VAL A 47 3.85 -9.54 -7.80
N PHE A 48 3.39 -10.73 -7.41
CA PHE A 48 2.50 -11.54 -8.24
C PHE A 48 1.10 -11.72 -7.65
N GLY A 49 0.86 -11.17 -6.47
CA GLY A 49 -0.46 -11.17 -5.84
C GLY A 49 -0.92 -9.75 -5.56
N THR A 50 -2.20 -9.47 -5.75
CA THR A 50 -2.78 -8.16 -5.47
C THR A 50 -3.95 -8.29 -4.51
N PRO A 51 -4.23 -7.28 -3.68
CA PRO A 51 -3.53 -6.00 -3.58
C PRO A 51 -2.18 -6.11 -2.87
N ALA A 52 -1.26 -5.21 -3.19
CA ALA A 52 0.02 -5.13 -2.51
C ALA A 52 0.30 -3.68 -2.11
N VAL A 53 1.08 -3.50 -1.05
CA VAL A 53 1.44 -2.18 -0.54
C VAL A 53 2.95 -2.03 -0.53
N VAL A 54 3.43 -0.94 -1.09
CA VAL A 54 4.85 -0.58 -1.11
C VAL A 54 5.02 0.73 -0.37
N VAL A 55 5.91 0.76 0.61
CA VAL A 55 6.22 1.97 1.39
C VAL A 55 7.68 2.33 1.15
N ASP A 56 7.90 3.52 0.57
CA ASP A 56 9.24 4.03 0.22
C ASP A 56 10.12 2.99 -0.49
N GLY A 57 9.53 2.32 -1.48
CA GLY A 57 10.24 1.34 -2.29
C GLY A 57 10.33 -0.06 -1.70
N LYS A 58 9.82 -0.26 -0.48
CA LYS A 58 9.83 -1.57 0.16
C LYS A 58 8.45 -2.21 0.12
N VAL A 59 8.37 -3.42 -0.40
CA VAL A 59 7.11 -4.17 -0.44
C VAL A 59 6.77 -4.67 0.96
N LYS A 60 5.67 -4.19 1.52
CA LYS A 60 5.27 -4.51 2.90
C LYS A 60 4.19 -5.58 2.98
N SER A 61 3.35 -5.69 1.96
CA SER A 61 2.24 -6.64 1.95
C SER A 61 1.94 -7.08 0.53
N VAL A 62 1.61 -8.34 0.35
CA VAL A 62 1.29 -8.93 -0.96
C VAL A 62 0.09 -9.86 -0.81
N GLY A 63 -0.90 -9.66 -1.68
CA GLY A 63 -2.02 -10.58 -1.80
C GLY A 63 -3.04 -10.54 -0.68
N LYS A 64 -2.99 -9.53 0.19
CA LYS A 64 -3.96 -9.40 1.28
C LYS A 64 -4.28 -7.93 1.56
N ILE A 65 -5.41 -7.70 2.21
CA ILE A 65 -5.77 -6.38 2.72
C ILE A 65 -5.15 -6.24 4.10
N PRO A 66 -4.19 -5.34 4.30
CA PRO A 66 -3.55 -5.17 5.60
C PRO A 66 -4.53 -4.53 6.60
N SER A 67 -4.30 -4.76 7.89
CA SER A 67 -5.05 -4.07 8.92
C SER A 67 -4.50 -2.66 9.11
N LYS A 68 -5.32 -1.78 9.65
CA LYS A 68 -4.89 -0.41 9.96
C LYS A 68 -3.68 -0.41 10.89
N ASN A 69 -3.67 -1.28 11.88
CA ASN A 69 -2.55 -1.38 12.82
C ASN A 69 -1.25 -1.81 12.15
N GLU A 70 -1.32 -2.73 11.20
CA GLU A 70 -0.17 -3.14 10.42
C GLU A 70 0.40 -1.95 9.64
N VAL A 71 -0.48 -1.22 8.96
CA VAL A 71 -0.05 -0.06 8.16
C VAL A 71 0.58 1.01 9.06
N LYS A 72 -0.02 1.30 10.20
CA LYS A 72 0.54 2.26 11.15
C LYS A 72 1.95 1.83 11.61
N SER A 73 2.15 0.54 11.83
CA SER A 73 3.45 -0.01 12.20
C SER A 73 4.48 0.25 11.10
N TRP A 74 4.12 0.01 9.84
CA TRP A 74 5.02 0.28 8.71
C TRP A 74 5.39 1.75 8.61
N LEU A 75 4.43 2.64 8.83
CA LEU A 75 4.67 4.07 8.78
C LEU A 75 5.64 4.52 9.85
N LYS A 76 5.57 3.92 11.04
CA LYS A 76 6.53 4.19 12.13
C LYS A 76 7.92 3.71 11.78
N GLU A 77 8.04 2.52 11.18
CA GLU A 77 9.33 1.94 10.82
C GLU A 77 10.06 2.77 9.77
N GLU A 78 9.34 3.37 8.84
CA GLU A 78 9.92 4.13 7.74
C GLU A 78 10.02 5.64 8.04
N ALA A 79 9.49 6.07 9.14
CA ALA A 79 9.51 7.49 9.52
C ALA A 79 10.90 7.94 10.01
#